data_ddbb1cc373c89bd932e04bd0f7f77046
#
_entry.id   ddbb1cc373c89bd932e04bd0f7f77046
#
_cell.length_a   1.000
_cell.length_b   1.000
_cell.length_c   1.000
_cell.angle_alpha   90.00
_cell.angle_beta   90.00
_cell.angle_gamma   90.00
#
_symmetry.space_group_name_H-M   'P 1'
#
loop_
_entity.id
_entity.type
_entity.pdbx_description
1 polymer ?
#
loop_
_entity_poly.entity_id
_entity_poly.type
_entity_poly.pdbx_seq_one_letter_code
_entity_poly.pdbx_strand_id
1 'polypeptide(L)'
;MFKILRKMGLKKKFSPRIKARLRKMGLKKKINPRIKARIRINREIINKNIDNFFEWIKGAELVELKDCNTDEDPVRPELDNVFRRSYGRKIYGVKYMGEIHAVMCFAYTNEIPKNVEELDKFSHDAFLQSAQRDQNVGQIAIAYTVWSKKKGGGKLIVKEVFKKIKKSNHLNRLVTLSPLTDMASKFHSRNGAKLLQINETTQN
;
A
#
# COMPACT_ATOMS: atom_id res chain seq x y z
N MET A 1 -12.29 13.13 10.78
CA MET A 1 -11.08 13.15 11.60
C MET A 1 -11.21 12.37 12.92
N PHE A 2 -12.20 12.61 13.77
CA PHE A 2 -12.39 11.92 15.06
C PHE A 2 -12.69 10.39 14.99
N LYS A 3 -13.32 9.90 13.90
CA LYS A 3 -13.62 8.47 13.71
C LYS A 3 -12.38 7.58 13.46
N ILE A 4 -11.33 8.14 12.88
CA ILE A 4 -10.08 7.41 12.58
C ILE A 4 -9.24 7.19 13.85
N LEU A 5 -9.18 8.17 14.73
CA LEU A 5 -8.48 8.08 16.03
C LEU A 5 -9.11 7.05 16.97
N ARG A 6 -10.42 6.83 16.84
CA ARG A 6 -11.15 5.80 17.63
C ARG A 6 -10.80 4.38 17.20
N LYS A 7 -10.48 4.15 15.92
CA LYS A 7 -10.07 2.84 15.36
C LYS A 7 -8.63 2.45 15.73
N MET A 8 -7.77 3.41 16.09
CA MET A 8 -6.36 3.15 16.44
C MET A 8 -6.13 2.85 17.93
N GLY A 9 -7.18 2.67 18.74
CA GLY A 9 -7.04 2.21 20.13
C GLY A 9 -6.38 3.21 21.10
N LEU A 10 -6.09 4.44 20.68
CA LEU A 10 -5.31 5.43 21.43
C LEU A 10 -6.10 6.23 22.50
N LYS A 11 -7.38 5.91 22.71
CA LYS A 11 -8.18 6.46 23.82
C LYS A 11 -8.84 5.36 24.64
N LYS A 12 -8.08 4.43 25.22
CA LYS A 12 -8.56 3.75 26.42
C LYS A 12 -8.48 4.75 27.58
N LYS A 13 -9.52 5.55 27.75
CA LYS A 13 -9.78 6.17 29.06
C LYS A 13 -9.97 5.02 30.03
N PHE A 14 -9.10 4.89 31.03
CA PHE A 14 -9.33 3.97 32.14
C PHE A 14 -10.76 4.14 32.62
N SER A 15 -11.48 3.03 32.74
CA SER A 15 -12.86 3.07 33.21
C SER A 15 -12.93 3.79 34.57
N PRO A 16 -14.04 4.45 34.94
CA PRO A 16 -14.19 5.11 36.22
C PRO A 16 -13.87 4.18 37.38
N ARG A 17 -14.18 2.88 37.25
CA ARG A 17 -13.85 1.83 38.24
C ARG A 17 -12.35 1.64 38.46
N ILE A 18 -11.54 1.62 37.36
CA ILE A 18 -10.08 1.51 37.46
C ILE A 18 -9.50 2.77 38.09
N LYS A 19 -9.98 3.97 37.73
CA LYS A 19 -9.57 5.23 38.37
C LYS A 19 -9.90 5.28 39.85
N ALA A 20 -11.09 4.79 40.26
CA ALA A 20 -11.52 4.70 41.67
C ALA A 20 -10.66 3.70 42.46
N ARG A 21 -10.33 2.54 41.87
CA ARG A 21 -9.50 1.50 42.51
C ARG A 21 -8.05 1.99 42.67
N LEU A 22 -7.48 2.71 41.69
CA LEU A 22 -6.16 3.34 41.81
C LEU A 22 -6.13 4.44 42.89
N ARG A 23 -7.22 5.20 43.07
CA ARG A 23 -7.37 6.17 44.17
C ARG A 23 -7.44 5.51 45.56
N LYS A 24 -8.21 4.40 45.69
CA LYS A 24 -8.34 3.65 46.95
C LYS A 24 -7.04 2.95 47.36
N MET A 25 -6.20 2.54 46.44
CA MET A 25 -4.90 1.91 46.71
C MET A 25 -3.81 2.89 47.17
N GLY A 26 -4.13 4.15 47.47
CA GLY A 26 -3.17 5.13 48.00
C GLY A 26 -1.98 5.43 47.08
N LEU A 27 -2.05 5.01 45.82
CA LEU A 27 -1.02 5.19 44.82
C LEU A 27 -0.96 6.65 44.28
N LYS A 28 -1.06 7.62 45.20
CA LYS A 28 -0.43 8.94 45.01
C LYS A 28 1.09 8.81 45.21
N LYS A 29 1.72 7.73 44.72
CA LYS A 29 3.16 7.74 44.63
C LYS A 29 3.52 8.87 43.66
N LYS A 30 4.17 9.92 44.19
CA LYS A 30 4.78 10.98 43.42
C LYS A 30 5.63 10.27 42.38
N ILE A 31 5.19 10.24 41.13
CA ILE A 31 5.96 9.63 40.01
C ILE A 31 7.30 10.36 40.01
N ASN A 32 8.38 9.59 40.16
CA ASN A 32 9.75 10.11 40.16
C ASN A 32 9.90 11.15 39.05
N PRO A 33 10.44 12.36 39.35
CA PRO A 33 10.61 13.43 38.36
C PRO A 33 11.34 12.94 37.09
N ARG A 34 12.32 12.04 37.24
CA ARG A 34 13.04 11.40 36.11
C ARG A 34 12.10 10.57 35.22
N ILE A 35 11.16 9.82 35.82
CA ILE A 35 10.17 9.04 35.07
C ILE A 35 9.18 9.97 34.36
N LYS A 36 8.74 11.07 35.02
CA LYS A 36 7.90 12.08 34.37
C LYS A 36 8.59 12.72 33.17
N ALA A 37 9.86 13.10 33.32
CA ALA A 37 10.66 13.69 32.23
C ALA A 37 10.77 12.70 31.06
N ARG A 38 11.08 11.43 31.34
CA ARG A 38 11.18 10.38 30.30
C ARG A 38 9.86 10.14 29.58
N ILE A 39 8.73 10.14 30.29
CA ILE A 39 7.38 10.03 29.70
C ILE A 39 7.09 11.24 28.81
N ARG A 40 7.49 12.46 29.23
CA ARG A 40 7.30 13.69 28.46
C ARG A 40 8.11 13.66 27.16
N ILE A 41 9.39 13.32 27.23
CA ILE A 41 10.28 13.19 26.07
C ILE A 41 9.74 12.15 25.07
N ASN A 42 9.36 10.96 25.56
CA ASN A 42 8.77 9.93 24.71
C ASN A 42 7.48 10.40 24.03
N ARG A 43 6.64 11.17 24.73
CA ARG A 43 5.41 11.73 24.17
C ARG A 43 5.68 12.76 23.07
N GLU A 44 6.67 13.62 23.27
CA GLU A 44 7.10 14.63 22.29
C GLU A 44 7.68 13.96 21.03
N ILE A 45 8.51 12.93 21.20
CA ILE A 45 9.05 12.13 20.08
C ILE A 45 7.92 11.43 19.31
N ILE A 46 6.96 10.81 20.02
CA ILE A 46 5.81 10.14 19.39
C ILE A 46 4.96 11.15 18.62
N ASN A 47 4.68 12.31 19.18
CA ASN A 47 3.90 13.34 18.50
C ASN A 47 4.62 13.84 17.24
N LYS A 48 5.92 14.16 17.34
CA LYS A 48 6.72 14.56 16.19
C LYS A 48 6.73 13.51 15.07
N ASN A 49 6.86 12.23 15.42
CA ASN A 49 6.78 11.13 14.44
C ASN A 49 5.41 11.01 13.79
N ILE A 50 4.35 11.25 14.54
CA ILE A 50 2.97 11.26 14.03
C ILE A 50 2.76 12.44 13.07
N ASP A 51 3.22 13.63 13.44
CA ASP A 51 3.11 14.83 12.62
C ASP A 51 3.89 14.68 11.31
N ASN A 52 5.15 14.24 11.37
CA ASN A 52 5.96 13.92 10.19
C ASN A 52 5.29 12.86 9.28
N PHE A 53 4.63 11.87 9.86
CA PHE A 53 3.90 10.86 9.09
C PHE A 53 2.67 11.46 8.37
N PHE A 54 1.94 12.35 9.04
CA PHE A 54 0.80 13.04 8.40
C PHE A 54 1.24 14.03 7.34
N GLU A 55 2.31 14.78 7.55
CA GLU A 55 2.93 15.67 6.59
C GLU A 55 3.32 14.89 5.32
N TRP A 56 4.01 13.76 5.50
CA TRP A 56 4.37 12.89 4.39
C TRP A 56 3.15 12.42 3.59
N ILE A 57 2.10 11.91 4.27
CA ILE A 57 0.89 11.45 3.57
C ILE A 57 0.19 12.59 2.82
N LYS A 58 0.17 13.81 3.38
CA LYS A 58 -0.47 14.96 2.75
C LYS A 58 0.31 15.49 1.55
N GLY A 59 1.63 15.51 1.65
CA GLY A 59 2.50 16.04 0.61
C GLY A 59 2.94 15.02 -0.45
N ALA A 60 2.56 13.74 -0.29
CA ALA A 60 2.87 12.70 -1.25
C ALA A 60 1.89 12.70 -2.43
N GLU A 61 2.41 12.57 -3.63
CA GLU A 61 1.64 12.51 -4.88
C GLU A 61 1.87 11.18 -5.61
N LEU A 62 0.84 10.71 -6.31
CA LEU A 62 0.94 9.57 -7.21
C LEU A 62 1.38 10.06 -8.60
N VAL A 63 2.51 9.58 -9.07
CA VAL A 63 3.08 9.92 -10.39
C VAL A 63 3.25 8.68 -11.24
N GLU A 64 3.12 8.83 -12.55
CA GLU A 64 3.51 7.81 -13.52
C GLU A 64 5.01 7.94 -13.80
N LEU A 65 5.72 6.83 -13.75
CA LEU A 65 7.16 6.76 -13.95
C LEU A 65 7.47 6.16 -15.32
N LYS A 66 8.53 6.65 -15.96
CA LYS A 66 9.06 6.02 -17.18
C LYS A 66 9.84 4.75 -16.84
N ASP A 67 10.63 4.78 -15.78
CA ASP A 67 11.49 3.70 -15.31
C ASP A 67 11.47 3.61 -13.78
N CYS A 68 11.85 2.46 -13.24
CA CYS A 68 12.10 2.27 -11.83
C CYS A 68 13.41 1.50 -11.62
N ASN A 69 13.97 1.60 -10.41
CA ASN A 69 15.11 0.76 -10.05
C ASN A 69 14.61 -0.67 -9.75
N THR A 70 14.87 -1.60 -10.67
CA THR A 70 14.42 -2.99 -10.58
C THR A 70 15.11 -3.78 -9.47
N ASP A 71 16.38 -3.42 -9.13
CA ASP A 71 17.13 -4.05 -8.03
C ASP A 71 16.49 -3.82 -6.65
N GLU A 72 15.64 -2.79 -6.54
CA GLU A 72 14.89 -2.49 -5.33
C GLU A 72 13.58 -3.28 -5.21
N ASP A 73 13.17 -4.00 -6.25
CA ASP A 73 11.96 -4.83 -6.25
C ASP A 73 12.23 -6.18 -5.57
N PRO A 74 11.74 -6.44 -4.35
CA PRO A 74 11.99 -7.69 -3.65
C PRO A 74 11.11 -8.84 -4.14
N VAL A 75 10.20 -8.58 -5.07
CA VAL A 75 9.21 -9.55 -5.54
C VAL A 75 9.57 -10.08 -6.92
N ARG A 76 9.97 -9.19 -7.84
CA ARG A 76 10.24 -9.53 -9.24
C ARG A 76 11.40 -8.71 -9.79
N PRO A 77 12.61 -8.86 -9.22
CA PRO A 77 13.80 -8.12 -9.67
C PRO A 77 14.21 -8.52 -11.11
N GLU A 78 13.81 -9.72 -11.54
CA GLU A 78 14.09 -10.27 -12.87
C GLU A 78 13.33 -9.55 -14.01
N LEU A 79 12.24 -8.83 -13.70
CA LEU A 79 11.47 -8.09 -14.69
C LEU A 79 12.08 -6.71 -14.91
N ASP A 80 12.68 -6.50 -16.08
CA ASP A 80 13.31 -5.24 -16.45
C ASP A 80 12.32 -4.12 -16.81
N ASN A 81 12.82 -2.93 -17.06
CA ASN A 81 11.99 -1.79 -17.44
C ASN A 81 11.38 -1.92 -18.84
N VAL A 82 11.96 -2.74 -19.73
CA VAL A 82 11.36 -3.03 -21.06
C VAL A 82 10.07 -3.81 -20.86
N PHE A 83 10.11 -4.88 -20.06
CA PHE A 83 8.91 -5.62 -19.67
C PHE A 83 7.87 -4.71 -19.00
N ARG A 84 8.30 -3.87 -18.06
CA ARG A 84 7.38 -3.04 -17.24
C ARG A 84 6.68 -1.94 -18.04
N ARG A 85 7.13 -1.65 -19.25
CA ARG A 85 6.55 -0.62 -20.14
C ARG A 85 5.90 -1.18 -21.41
N SER A 86 6.17 -2.44 -21.75
CA SER A 86 5.58 -3.06 -22.94
C SER A 86 4.06 -3.23 -22.80
N TYR A 87 3.37 -3.30 -23.90
CA TYR A 87 1.94 -3.62 -23.99
C TYR A 87 1.02 -2.71 -23.14
N GLY A 88 1.35 -1.43 -23.05
CA GLY A 88 0.56 -0.46 -22.29
C GLY A 88 0.69 -0.58 -20.76
N ARG A 89 1.63 -1.39 -20.26
CA ARG A 89 1.92 -1.50 -18.82
C ARG A 89 2.37 -0.16 -18.25
N LYS A 90 2.14 0.04 -16.97
CA LYS A 90 2.41 1.30 -16.27
C LYS A 90 3.17 1.07 -14.99
N ILE A 91 4.08 2.00 -14.71
CA ILE A 91 4.80 2.09 -13.43
C ILE A 91 4.28 3.32 -12.71
N TYR A 92 3.77 3.15 -11.49
CA TYR A 92 3.38 4.26 -10.64
C TYR A 92 4.31 4.37 -9.44
N GLY A 93 4.62 5.61 -9.06
CA GLY A 93 5.40 5.92 -7.88
C GLY A 93 4.65 6.87 -6.94
N VAL A 94 4.91 6.73 -5.65
CA VAL A 94 4.56 7.76 -4.65
C VAL A 94 5.78 8.65 -4.46
N LYS A 95 5.65 9.91 -4.93
CA LYS A 95 6.70 10.94 -4.85
C LYS A 95 6.45 11.86 -3.67
N TYR A 96 7.49 12.18 -2.91
CA TYR A 96 7.47 13.15 -1.82
C TYR A 96 8.82 13.83 -1.70
N MET A 97 8.82 15.17 -1.65
CA MET A 97 10.04 16.00 -1.59
C MET A 97 11.06 15.64 -2.70
N GLY A 98 10.57 15.36 -3.90
CA GLY A 98 11.42 15.02 -5.06
C GLY A 98 11.80 13.54 -5.19
N GLU A 99 11.63 12.73 -4.16
CA GLU A 99 12.04 11.32 -4.12
C GLU A 99 10.87 10.35 -4.30
N ILE A 100 11.14 9.18 -4.89
CA ILE A 100 10.19 8.08 -5.00
C ILE A 100 10.34 7.15 -3.78
N HIS A 101 9.26 7.01 -3.02
CA HIS A 101 9.22 6.25 -1.78
C HIS A 101 8.45 4.93 -1.86
N ALA A 102 7.62 4.75 -2.88
CA ALA A 102 6.94 3.49 -3.16
C ALA A 102 6.71 3.36 -4.66
N VAL A 103 6.74 2.15 -5.17
CA VAL A 103 6.51 1.84 -6.58
C VAL A 103 5.51 0.69 -6.69
N MET A 104 4.68 0.73 -7.72
CA MET A 104 3.74 -0.31 -8.09
C MET A 104 3.65 -0.43 -9.60
N CYS A 105 3.80 -1.65 -10.12
CA CYS A 105 3.73 -1.91 -11.55
C CYS A 105 2.43 -2.62 -11.90
N PHE A 106 1.88 -2.25 -13.05
CA PHE A 106 0.60 -2.71 -13.58
C PHE A 106 0.70 -3.24 -14.98
N ALA A 107 -0.06 -4.31 -15.23
CA ALA A 107 -0.49 -4.69 -16.56
C ALA A 107 -2.00 -4.52 -16.67
N TYR A 108 -2.49 -4.38 -17.88
CA TYR A 108 -3.92 -4.32 -18.19
C TYR A 108 -4.29 -5.52 -19.02
N THR A 109 -5.30 -6.29 -18.58
CA THR A 109 -5.69 -7.54 -19.18
C THR A 109 -7.22 -7.64 -19.29
N ASN A 110 -7.73 -8.60 -20.04
CA ASN A 110 -9.15 -8.93 -20.04
C ASN A 110 -9.45 -10.20 -19.22
N GLU A 111 -8.39 -10.94 -18.84
CA GLU A 111 -8.46 -12.15 -18.02
C GLU A 111 -7.54 -12.04 -16.82
N ILE A 112 -7.75 -12.83 -15.77
CA ILE A 112 -6.93 -12.84 -14.56
C ILE A 112 -5.82 -13.87 -14.76
N PRO A 113 -4.53 -13.44 -14.81
CA PRO A 113 -3.40 -14.32 -15.02
C PRO A 113 -3.08 -15.13 -13.76
N LYS A 114 -2.57 -16.35 -13.93
CA LYS A 114 -2.13 -17.23 -12.86
C LYS A 114 -0.63 -17.09 -12.54
N ASN A 115 0.16 -16.64 -13.52
CA ASN A 115 1.61 -16.50 -13.42
C ASN A 115 2.10 -15.33 -14.31
N VAL A 116 3.40 -15.12 -14.40
CA VAL A 116 4.01 -14.02 -15.17
C VAL A 116 3.88 -14.27 -16.68
N GLU A 117 3.96 -15.51 -17.11
CA GLU A 117 3.83 -15.89 -18.52
C GLU A 117 2.41 -15.58 -19.04
N GLU A 118 1.38 -15.95 -18.25
CA GLU A 118 0.00 -15.56 -18.58
C GLU A 118 -0.22 -14.05 -18.48
N LEU A 119 0.43 -13.37 -17.53
CA LEU A 119 0.39 -11.91 -17.44
C LEU A 119 0.94 -11.26 -18.71
N ASP A 120 2.08 -11.76 -19.22
CA ASP A 120 2.68 -11.26 -20.45
C ASP A 120 1.77 -11.47 -21.65
N LYS A 121 1.30 -12.71 -21.84
CA LYS A 121 0.38 -13.09 -22.91
C LYS A 121 -0.89 -12.25 -22.88
N PHE A 122 -1.60 -12.21 -21.75
CA PHE A 122 -2.91 -11.54 -21.66
C PHE A 122 -2.81 -10.02 -21.78
N SER A 123 -1.69 -9.42 -21.33
CA SER A 123 -1.47 -7.98 -21.55
C SER A 123 -1.13 -7.67 -23.00
N HIS A 124 -0.38 -8.54 -23.69
CA HIS A 124 -0.12 -8.42 -25.14
C HIS A 124 -1.42 -8.55 -25.94
N ASP A 125 -2.24 -9.58 -25.66
CA ASP A 125 -3.51 -9.81 -26.35
C ASP A 125 -4.48 -8.63 -26.14
N ALA A 126 -4.58 -8.11 -24.92
CA ALA A 126 -5.41 -6.94 -24.62
C ALA A 126 -4.90 -5.69 -25.35
N PHE A 127 -3.59 -5.50 -25.45
CA PHE A 127 -2.98 -4.40 -26.19
C PHE A 127 -3.30 -4.46 -27.69
N LEU A 128 -3.15 -5.63 -28.31
CA LEU A 128 -3.50 -5.82 -29.72
C LEU A 128 -4.99 -5.58 -29.99
N GLN A 129 -5.86 -6.10 -29.12
CA GLN A 129 -7.30 -5.89 -29.24
C GLN A 129 -7.66 -4.40 -29.13
N SER A 130 -7.01 -3.64 -28.24
CA SER A 130 -7.26 -2.23 -28.08
C SER A 130 -6.84 -1.42 -29.32
N ALA A 131 -5.69 -1.74 -29.88
CA ALA A 131 -5.17 -1.11 -31.10
C ALA A 131 -6.10 -1.33 -32.30
N GLN A 132 -6.71 -2.54 -32.42
CA GLN A 132 -7.64 -2.87 -33.49
C GLN A 132 -9.01 -2.18 -33.37
N ARG A 133 -9.45 -1.85 -32.14
CA ARG A 133 -10.79 -1.35 -31.86
C ARG A 133 -10.85 0.10 -31.44
N ASP A 134 -9.72 0.79 -31.42
CA ASP A 134 -9.59 2.15 -30.84
C ASP A 134 -10.17 2.25 -29.41
N GLN A 135 -9.88 1.23 -28.62
CA GLN A 135 -10.38 1.08 -27.25
C GLN A 135 -9.25 1.18 -26.22
N ASN A 136 -9.63 1.34 -24.96
CA ASN A 136 -8.65 1.30 -23.87
C ASN A 136 -8.07 -0.11 -23.67
N VAL A 137 -6.80 -0.18 -23.30
CA VAL A 137 -6.08 -1.43 -23.08
C VAL A 137 -6.63 -2.14 -21.84
N GLY A 138 -7.26 -3.33 -22.05
CA GLY A 138 -7.75 -4.21 -21.01
C GLY A 138 -8.76 -3.59 -20.03
N GLN A 139 -9.54 -4.41 -19.37
CA GLN A 139 -10.56 -3.99 -18.39
C GLN A 139 -10.18 -4.26 -16.94
N ILE A 140 -9.15 -5.08 -16.73
CA ILE A 140 -8.66 -5.48 -15.41
C ILE A 140 -7.25 -4.92 -15.23
N ALA A 141 -7.05 -4.14 -14.17
CA ALA A 141 -5.71 -3.70 -13.78
C ALA A 141 -5.08 -4.78 -12.89
N ILE A 142 -3.96 -5.35 -13.32
CA ILE A 142 -3.20 -6.36 -12.58
C ILE A 142 -1.98 -5.72 -11.95
N ALA A 143 -1.98 -5.54 -10.63
CA ALA A 143 -0.80 -5.15 -9.89
C ALA A 143 0.07 -6.38 -9.65
N TYR A 144 1.21 -6.48 -10.35
CA TYR A 144 2.06 -7.67 -10.30
C TYR A 144 3.29 -7.51 -9.40
N THR A 145 3.63 -6.27 -9.02
CA THR A 145 4.64 -6.01 -8.00
C THR A 145 4.38 -4.68 -7.29
N VAL A 146 4.74 -4.62 -6.00
CA VAL A 146 4.68 -3.42 -5.17
C VAL A 146 5.77 -3.46 -4.11
N TRP A 147 6.50 -2.36 -3.98
CA TRP A 147 7.46 -2.19 -2.89
C TRP A 147 7.52 -0.76 -2.37
N SER A 148 8.16 -0.56 -1.23
CA SER A 148 8.34 0.79 -0.68
C SER A 148 9.57 0.88 0.22
N LYS A 149 10.29 2.00 0.11
CA LYS A 149 11.44 2.38 0.95
C LYS A 149 11.00 2.98 2.29
N LYS A 150 9.80 3.58 2.33
CA LYS A 150 9.30 4.29 3.51
C LYS A 150 8.12 3.56 4.13
N LYS A 151 8.15 3.44 5.46
CA LYS A 151 7.05 2.82 6.22
C LYS A 151 5.71 3.46 5.88
N GLY A 152 4.73 2.62 5.52
CA GLY A 152 3.41 3.05 5.10
C GLY A 152 3.29 3.38 3.60
N GLY A 153 4.40 3.46 2.84
CA GLY A 153 4.40 3.76 1.39
C GLY A 153 3.61 2.74 0.58
N GLY A 154 3.79 1.46 0.87
CA GLY A 154 3.02 0.40 0.22
C GLY A 154 1.51 0.55 0.41
N LYS A 155 1.06 0.90 1.62
CA LYS A 155 -0.37 1.18 1.87
C LYS A 155 -0.85 2.44 1.16
N LEU A 156 -0.02 3.47 1.10
CA LEU A 156 -0.37 4.73 0.45
C LEU A 156 -0.52 4.53 -1.06
N ILE A 157 0.43 3.85 -1.72
CA ILE A 157 0.37 3.62 -3.17
C ILE A 157 -0.83 2.77 -3.56
N VAL A 158 -1.14 1.69 -2.81
CA VAL A 158 -2.35 0.89 -3.03
C VAL A 158 -3.61 1.75 -2.97
N LYS A 159 -3.72 2.62 -1.95
CA LYS A 159 -4.88 3.50 -1.79
C LYS A 159 -5.02 4.51 -2.92
N GLU A 160 -3.94 5.17 -3.33
CA GLU A 160 -3.98 6.19 -4.37
C GLU A 160 -4.24 5.58 -5.75
N VAL A 161 -3.62 4.43 -6.05
CA VAL A 161 -3.90 3.69 -7.27
C VAL A 161 -5.34 3.18 -7.31
N PHE A 162 -5.86 2.63 -6.21
CA PHE A 162 -7.26 2.21 -6.15
C PHE A 162 -8.24 3.36 -6.40
N LYS A 163 -7.94 4.56 -5.91
CA LYS A 163 -8.73 5.76 -6.23
C LYS A 163 -8.67 6.09 -7.72
N LYS A 164 -7.48 5.98 -8.36
CA LYS A 164 -7.30 6.23 -9.79
C LYS A 164 -8.11 5.23 -10.62
N ILE A 165 -8.05 3.94 -10.28
CA ILE A 165 -8.82 2.88 -10.96
C ILE A 165 -10.31 3.09 -10.81
N LYS A 166 -10.79 3.44 -9.61
CA LYS A 166 -12.22 3.74 -9.38
C LYS A 166 -12.76 4.92 -10.20
N LYS A 167 -11.89 5.85 -10.61
CA LYS A 167 -12.26 6.97 -11.47
C LYS A 167 -12.20 6.63 -12.95
N SER A 168 -11.66 5.49 -13.30
CA SER A 168 -11.57 5.04 -14.69
C SER A 168 -12.91 4.48 -15.15
N ASN A 169 -13.35 4.88 -16.33
CA ASN A 169 -14.62 4.41 -16.90
C ASN A 169 -14.52 3.04 -17.55
N HIS A 170 -13.29 2.54 -17.82
CA HIS A 170 -13.06 1.28 -18.52
C HIS A 170 -12.52 0.17 -17.62
N LEU A 171 -11.93 0.50 -16.46
CA LEU A 171 -11.38 -0.49 -15.54
C LEU A 171 -12.46 -0.99 -14.56
N ASN A 172 -12.72 -2.30 -14.59
CA ASN A 172 -13.74 -2.93 -13.76
C ASN A 172 -13.24 -3.27 -12.37
N ARG A 173 -11.95 -3.62 -12.25
CA ARG A 173 -11.35 -4.07 -10.99
C ARG A 173 -9.83 -3.91 -10.95
N LEU A 174 -9.32 -3.92 -9.73
CA LEU A 174 -7.90 -4.07 -9.43
C LEU A 174 -7.68 -5.46 -8.85
N VAL A 175 -6.81 -6.24 -9.47
CA VAL A 175 -6.40 -7.58 -9.04
C VAL A 175 -4.90 -7.55 -8.78
N THR A 176 -4.40 -8.38 -7.88
CA THR A 176 -2.97 -8.54 -7.62
C THR A 176 -2.49 -9.89 -8.08
N LEU A 177 -1.31 -9.97 -8.66
CA LEU A 177 -0.60 -11.20 -8.95
C LEU A 177 0.59 -11.31 -7.98
N SER A 178 0.36 -11.90 -6.82
CA SER A 178 1.29 -11.93 -5.69
C SER A 178 1.91 -13.30 -5.49
N PRO A 179 3.14 -13.39 -4.95
CA PRO A 179 3.71 -14.68 -4.55
C PRO A 179 2.88 -15.31 -3.41
N LEU A 180 2.91 -16.64 -3.33
CA LEU A 180 2.29 -17.43 -2.24
C LEU A 180 3.11 -17.30 -0.96
N THR A 181 3.07 -16.12 -0.32
CA THR A 181 3.73 -15.88 0.97
C THR A 181 2.76 -15.30 1.98
N ASP A 182 2.94 -15.66 3.24
CA ASP A 182 2.21 -15.09 4.38
C ASP A 182 2.29 -13.55 4.42
N MET A 183 3.44 -12.99 4.05
CA MET A 183 3.65 -11.56 4.05
C MET A 183 2.78 -10.88 2.99
N ALA A 184 2.76 -11.39 1.77
CA ALA A 184 1.95 -10.87 0.67
C ALA A 184 0.45 -10.98 1.01
N SER A 185 -0.01 -12.15 1.47
CA SER A 185 -1.39 -12.38 1.88
C SER A 185 -1.84 -11.41 2.99
N LYS A 186 -1.03 -11.25 4.05
CA LYS A 186 -1.29 -10.30 5.14
C LYS A 186 -1.29 -8.85 4.66
N PHE A 187 -0.40 -8.49 3.72
CA PHE A 187 -0.35 -7.15 3.14
C PHE A 187 -1.64 -6.83 2.37
N HIS A 188 -2.07 -7.71 1.48
CA HIS A 188 -3.27 -7.52 0.66
C HIS A 188 -4.54 -7.50 1.51
N SER A 189 -4.72 -8.43 2.44
CA SER A 189 -5.87 -8.46 3.37
C SER A 189 -5.98 -7.19 4.21
N ARG A 190 -4.85 -6.66 4.70
CA ARG A 190 -4.82 -5.39 5.46
C ARG A 190 -5.18 -4.17 4.62
N ASN A 191 -5.01 -4.25 3.30
CA ASN A 191 -5.42 -3.23 2.35
C ASN A 191 -6.84 -3.43 1.81
N GLY A 192 -7.57 -4.45 2.29
CA GLY A 192 -8.97 -4.71 1.95
C GLY A 192 -9.17 -5.57 0.72
N ALA A 193 -8.13 -6.22 0.21
CA ALA A 193 -8.26 -7.19 -0.87
C ALA A 193 -8.94 -8.48 -0.39
N LYS A 194 -9.63 -9.13 -1.31
CA LYS A 194 -10.24 -10.46 -1.11
C LYS A 194 -9.50 -11.45 -2.00
N LEU A 195 -9.19 -12.61 -1.47
CA LEU A 195 -8.62 -13.70 -2.23
C LEU A 195 -9.62 -14.17 -3.30
N LEU A 196 -9.17 -14.22 -4.55
CA LEU A 196 -9.96 -14.71 -5.69
C LEU A 196 -9.60 -16.15 -6.04
N GLN A 197 -8.29 -16.43 -6.15
CA GLN A 197 -7.78 -17.75 -6.51
C GLN A 197 -6.37 -17.95 -5.94
N ILE A 198 -6.02 -19.22 -5.75
CA ILE A 198 -4.67 -19.66 -5.43
C ILE A 198 -4.17 -20.46 -6.63
N ASN A 199 -3.00 -20.13 -7.12
CA ASN A 199 -2.34 -20.78 -8.24
C ASN A 199 -1.13 -21.57 -7.70
N GLU A 200 -0.37 -22.22 -8.58
CA GLU A 200 0.78 -23.04 -8.20
C GLU A 200 1.87 -22.25 -7.44
N THR A 201 2.21 -21.04 -7.91
CA THR A 201 3.27 -20.19 -7.33
C THR A 201 2.77 -18.82 -6.89
N THR A 202 1.53 -18.45 -7.23
CA THR A 202 0.96 -17.12 -7.00
C THR A 202 -0.44 -17.18 -6.39
N GLN A 203 -0.94 -16.01 -6.00
CA GLN A 203 -2.32 -15.76 -5.57
C GLN A 203 -2.84 -14.45 -6.15
N ASN A 204 -4.14 -14.39 -6.39
CA ASN A 204 -4.86 -13.21 -6.91
C ASN A 204 -5.93 -12.71 -5.93
#